data_7dcccf2e728b68c203e5e9c20623364c
#
_entry.id   7dcccf2e728b68c203e5e9c20623364c
#
_cell.length_a   1.000
_cell.length_b   1.000
_cell.length_c   1.000
_cell.angle_alpha   90.00
_cell.angle_beta   90.00
_cell.angle_gamma   90.00
#
_symmetry.space_group_name_H-M   'P 1'
#
loop_
_entity.id
_entity.type
_entity.pdbx_description
1 polymer ?
#
loop_
_entity_poly.entity_id
_entity_poly.type
_entity_poly.pdbx_seq_one_letter_code
_entity_poly.pdbx_strand_id
1 'polypeptide(L)'
;MKKYKCTICKYEYDPAQGDPTQGIAPGTPFEQLPAGWKCPRCKQGKEKFVPVEEPKPANPYAGTQTEKNLHAAFAGESEARNKYTYFASKAKKEGFEQIAALFLQTAENEKEHAKLWFKELNGIGSTAENLAAAAAGENYEWTDMYEGFARTAEAEGFPELAAKFRGVAAIEKHHEERYRALLHNVEAKEVFAKSEVKVWECRNCGHIVVGTQAPEVCPVCNHPQAYFEINKQNY
;
A
#
# COMPACT_ATOMS: atom_id res chain seq x y z
N MET A 1 22.06 -5.95 -8.18
CA MET A 1 22.34 -5.39 -6.82
C MET A 1 21.72 -4.00 -6.75
N LYS A 2 21.03 -3.68 -5.66
CA LYS A 2 20.32 -2.39 -5.53
C LYS A 2 21.30 -1.23 -5.41
N LYS A 3 21.05 -0.14 -6.14
CA LYS A 3 21.73 1.14 -5.96
C LYS A 3 21.14 1.88 -4.76
N TYR A 4 21.92 2.74 -4.14
CA TYR A 4 21.49 3.57 -3.02
C TYR A 4 21.82 5.03 -3.26
N LYS A 5 20.89 5.91 -2.91
CA LYS A 5 21.00 7.35 -3.14
C LYS A 5 21.06 8.13 -1.83
N CYS A 6 22.03 9.01 -1.70
CA CYS A 6 22.13 9.91 -0.56
C CYS A 6 20.99 10.93 -0.58
N THR A 7 20.22 11.00 0.50
CA THR A 7 19.07 11.93 0.61
C THR A 7 19.52 13.39 0.67
N ILE A 8 20.77 13.67 1.07
CA ILE A 8 21.30 15.02 1.22
C ILE A 8 21.85 15.57 -0.10
N CYS A 9 22.82 14.89 -0.73
CA CYS A 9 23.51 15.41 -1.90
C CYS A 9 23.16 14.70 -3.21
N LYS A 10 22.26 13.72 -3.16
CA LYS A 10 21.82 12.93 -4.32
C LYS A 10 22.92 12.07 -4.97
N TYR A 11 24.06 11.88 -4.31
CA TYR A 11 25.06 10.92 -4.77
C TYR A 11 24.47 9.52 -4.78
N GLU A 12 24.72 8.75 -5.83
CA GLU A 12 24.28 7.36 -5.96
C GLU A 12 25.46 6.42 -5.79
N TYR A 13 25.36 5.52 -4.83
CA TYR A 13 26.26 4.38 -4.71
C TYR A 13 25.78 3.27 -5.65
N ASP A 14 26.63 2.89 -6.59
CA ASP A 14 26.39 1.79 -7.51
C ASP A 14 27.26 0.59 -7.11
N PRO A 15 26.71 -0.51 -6.61
CA PRO A 15 27.50 -1.69 -6.27
C PRO A 15 28.36 -2.22 -7.42
N ALA A 16 27.93 -2.05 -8.68
CA ALA A 16 28.71 -2.50 -9.83
C ALA A 16 30.03 -1.72 -9.98
N GLN A 17 30.09 -0.49 -9.49
CA GLN A 17 31.27 0.37 -9.55
C GLN A 17 32.08 0.35 -8.24
N GLY A 18 31.44 0.09 -7.11
CA GLY A 18 32.02 0.23 -5.79
C GLY A 18 32.33 1.70 -5.41
N ASP A 19 33.32 1.89 -4.57
CA ASP A 19 33.87 3.22 -4.23
C ASP A 19 35.39 3.15 -4.09
N PRO A 20 36.12 3.29 -5.19
CA PRO A 20 37.58 3.24 -5.16
C PRO A 20 38.23 4.30 -4.24
N THR A 21 37.55 5.43 -4.00
CA THR A 21 38.08 6.51 -3.13
C THR A 21 38.16 6.10 -1.66
N GLN A 22 37.41 5.06 -1.28
CA GLN A 22 37.38 4.49 0.07
C GLN A 22 37.75 3.01 0.09
N GLY A 23 38.38 2.49 -0.99
CA GLY A 23 38.86 1.13 -1.07
C GLY A 23 37.74 0.06 -1.21
N ILE A 24 36.55 0.45 -1.68
CA ILE A 24 35.44 -0.47 -1.89
C ILE A 24 35.50 -1.04 -3.30
N ALA A 25 35.66 -2.36 -3.40
CA ALA A 25 35.75 -3.03 -4.70
C ALA A 25 34.40 -3.04 -5.44
N PRO A 26 34.41 -3.05 -6.79
CA PRO A 26 33.23 -3.37 -7.59
C PRO A 26 32.60 -4.69 -7.18
N GLY A 27 31.29 -4.75 -7.18
CA GLY A 27 30.53 -5.93 -6.72
C GLY A 27 30.15 -5.91 -5.24
N THR A 28 30.54 -4.88 -4.47
CA THR A 28 30.20 -4.78 -3.05
C THR A 28 28.79 -4.24 -2.83
N PRO A 29 27.85 -5.02 -2.25
CA PRO A 29 26.51 -4.53 -1.89
C PRO A 29 26.59 -3.39 -0.86
N PHE A 30 25.62 -2.46 -0.90
CA PHE A 30 25.59 -1.31 0.03
C PHE A 30 25.53 -1.75 1.49
N GLU A 31 24.81 -2.82 1.78
CA GLU A 31 24.66 -3.38 3.12
C GLU A 31 25.98 -3.87 3.70
N GLN A 32 26.89 -4.32 2.83
CA GLN A 32 28.20 -4.83 3.19
C GLN A 32 29.30 -3.74 3.29
N LEU A 33 28.94 -2.50 3.00
CA LEU A 33 29.88 -1.39 3.21
C LEU A 33 30.29 -1.28 4.68
N PRO A 34 31.58 -0.98 4.97
CA PRO A 34 32.05 -0.79 6.35
C PRO A 34 31.17 0.20 7.13
N ALA A 35 31.03 -0.01 8.42
CA ALA A 35 30.25 0.89 9.28
C ALA A 35 30.75 2.35 9.25
N GLY A 36 32.04 2.55 9.04
CA GLY A 36 32.66 3.87 8.91
C GLY A 36 32.60 4.49 7.52
N TRP A 37 32.01 3.81 6.51
CA TRP A 37 31.91 4.36 5.17
C TRP A 37 31.01 5.60 5.16
N LYS A 38 31.43 6.63 4.42
CA LYS A 38 30.72 7.90 4.29
C LYS A 38 30.50 8.24 2.82
N CYS A 39 29.43 8.98 2.57
CA CYS A 39 29.19 9.51 1.24
C CYS A 39 30.42 10.23 0.69
N PRO A 40 30.98 9.84 -0.46
CA PRO A 40 32.20 10.47 -1.00
C PRO A 40 31.98 11.95 -1.31
N ARG A 41 30.72 12.36 -1.58
CA ARG A 41 30.38 13.73 -1.97
C ARG A 41 30.12 14.66 -0.78
N CYS A 42 29.34 14.22 0.24
CA CYS A 42 28.93 15.09 1.35
C CYS A 42 29.32 14.58 2.75
N LYS A 43 30.06 13.48 2.81
CA LYS A 43 30.60 12.88 4.05
C LYS A 43 29.54 12.40 5.06
N GLN A 44 28.28 12.34 4.68
CA GLN A 44 27.21 11.77 5.52
C GLN A 44 27.32 10.24 5.61
N GLY A 45 26.85 9.67 6.70
CA GLY A 45 26.87 8.23 6.94
C GLY A 45 25.83 7.44 6.12
N LYS A 46 25.90 6.12 6.23
CA LYS A 46 25.01 5.18 5.52
C LYS A 46 23.52 5.42 5.82
N GLU A 47 23.19 5.90 7.01
CA GLU A 47 21.82 6.20 7.47
C GLU A 47 21.12 7.29 6.64
N LYS A 48 21.87 8.04 5.84
CA LYS A 48 21.35 9.05 4.91
C LYS A 48 21.13 8.53 3.49
N PHE A 49 21.26 7.22 3.30
CA PHE A 49 21.03 6.60 2.00
C PHE A 49 19.70 5.81 1.99
N VAL A 50 19.01 5.92 0.86
CA VAL A 50 17.80 5.14 0.57
C VAL A 50 18.03 4.32 -0.69
N PRO A 51 17.40 3.14 -0.83
CA PRO A 51 17.44 2.40 -2.08
C PRO A 51 16.96 3.27 -3.24
N VAL A 52 17.64 3.18 -4.38
CA VAL A 52 17.13 3.72 -5.64
C VAL A 52 16.10 2.71 -6.15
N GLU A 53 14.86 3.12 -6.23
CA GLU A 53 13.83 2.32 -6.89
C GLU A 53 14.14 2.30 -8.39
N GLU A 54 14.25 1.12 -8.96
CA GLU A 54 14.33 0.99 -10.41
C GLU A 54 12.99 1.46 -10.99
N PRO A 55 13.00 2.23 -12.10
CA PRO A 55 11.76 2.57 -12.77
C PRO A 55 11.01 1.29 -13.09
N LYS A 56 9.72 1.24 -12.77
CA LYS A 56 8.87 0.11 -13.17
C LYS A 56 9.06 -0.15 -14.65
N PRO A 57 9.25 -1.42 -15.07
CA PRO A 57 9.27 -1.72 -16.50
C PRO A 57 7.99 -1.19 -17.13
N ALA A 58 8.11 -0.58 -18.30
CA ALA A 58 6.95 -0.12 -19.05
C ALA A 58 5.98 -1.30 -19.23
N ASN A 59 4.66 -1.04 -19.12
CA ASN A 59 3.66 -2.06 -19.37
C ASN A 59 3.83 -2.58 -20.83
N PRO A 60 4.26 -3.84 -21.05
CA PRO A 60 4.51 -4.35 -22.39
C PRO A 60 3.22 -4.50 -23.19
N TYR A 61 2.07 -4.47 -22.55
CA TYR A 61 0.76 -4.63 -23.17
C TYR A 61 0.09 -3.29 -23.52
N ALA A 62 0.73 -2.16 -23.23
CA ALA A 62 0.13 -0.83 -23.37
C ALA A 62 -0.47 -0.59 -24.77
N GLY A 63 -1.75 -0.21 -24.83
CA GLY A 63 -2.51 0.07 -26.04
C GLY A 63 -2.98 -1.17 -26.81
N THR A 64 -2.70 -2.39 -26.35
CA THR A 64 -3.08 -3.63 -27.02
C THR A 64 -4.45 -4.16 -26.59
N GLN A 65 -5.00 -5.11 -27.38
CA GLN A 65 -6.19 -5.87 -26.94
C GLN A 65 -5.87 -6.74 -25.71
N THR A 66 -4.63 -7.21 -25.56
CA THR A 66 -4.20 -7.98 -24.38
C THR A 66 -4.31 -7.16 -23.10
N GLU A 67 -3.96 -5.89 -23.10
CA GLU A 67 -4.17 -5.00 -21.95
C GLU A 67 -5.65 -4.91 -21.56
N LYS A 68 -6.53 -4.71 -22.54
CA LYS A 68 -7.98 -4.70 -22.31
C LYS A 68 -8.48 -6.03 -21.73
N ASN A 69 -7.96 -7.15 -22.22
CA ASN A 69 -8.29 -8.48 -21.71
C ASN A 69 -7.82 -8.66 -20.26
N LEU A 70 -6.62 -8.17 -19.89
CA LEU A 70 -6.11 -8.20 -18.53
C LEU A 70 -6.99 -7.37 -17.58
N HIS A 71 -7.41 -6.18 -17.98
CA HIS A 71 -8.35 -5.38 -17.20
C HIS A 71 -9.70 -6.08 -17.03
N ALA A 72 -10.24 -6.67 -18.10
CA ALA A 72 -11.51 -7.40 -18.03
C ALA A 72 -11.40 -8.66 -17.13
N ALA A 73 -10.29 -9.39 -17.22
CA ALA A 73 -10.03 -10.54 -16.36
C ALA A 73 -9.90 -10.11 -14.89
N PHE A 74 -9.12 -9.08 -14.58
CA PHE A 74 -9.02 -8.52 -13.22
C PHE A 74 -10.39 -8.11 -12.66
N ALA A 75 -11.21 -7.42 -13.45
CA ALA A 75 -12.54 -6.99 -13.05
C ALA A 75 -13.46 -8.21 -12.79
N GLY A 76 -13.48 -9.20 -13.69
CA GLY A 76 -14.30 -10.41 -13.57
C GLY A 76 -13.97 -11.22 -12.33
N GLU A 77 -12.69 -11.48 -12.06
CA GLU A 77 -12.24 -12.22 -10.86
C GLU A 77 -12.52 -11.45 -9.58
N SER A 78 -12.36 -10.14 -9.59
CA SER A 78 -12.67 -9.27 -8.43
C SER A 78 -14.17 -9.30 -8.12
N GLU A 79 -15.03 -9.27 -9.14
CA GLU A 79 -16.47 -9.38 -9.01
C GLU A 79 -16.88 -10.77 -8.50
N ALA A 80 -16.32 -11.86 -9.07
CA ALA A 80 -16.56 -13.22 -8.66
C ALA A 80 -16.20 -13.44 -7.18
N ARG A 81 -15.02 -12.97 -6.75
CA ARG A 81 -14.61 -13.00 -5.34
C ARG A 81 -15.67 -12.41 -4.40
N ASN A 82 -16.16 -11.23 -4.71
CA ASN A 82 -17.16 -10.57 -3.87
C ASN A 82 -18.48 -11.33 -3.89
N LYS A 83 -18.98 -11.76 -5.06
CA LYS A 83 -20.21 -12.56 -5.21
C LYS A 83 -20.15 -13.84 -4.37
N TYR A 84 -19.06 -14.60 -4.45
CA TYR A 84 -18.93 -15.87 -3.71
C TYR A 84 -18.90 -15.65 -2.20
N THR A 85 -18.34 -14.56 -1.71
CA THR A 85 -18.42 -14.19 -0.29
C THR A 85 -19.88 -13.94 0.14
N TYR A 86 -20.69 -13.29 -0.71
CA TYR A 86 -22.11 -13.05 -0.43
C TYR A 86 -22.92 -14.35 -0.51
N PHE A 87 -22.62 -15.22 -1.48
CA PHE A 87 -23.28 -16.52 -1.62
C PHE A 87 -22.96 -17.45 -0.45
N ALA A 88 -21.71 -17.43 0.05
CA ALA A 88 -21.33 -18.15 1.25
C ALA A 88 -22.14 -17.71 2.48
N SER A 89 -22.34 -16.39 2.65
CA SER A 89 -23.18 -15.87 3.73
C SER A 89 -24.62 -16.36 3.64
N LYS A 90 -25.17 -16.44 2.43
CA LYS A 90 -26.54 -16.98 2.22
C LYS A 90 -26.61 -18.47 2.51
N ALA A 91 -25.68 -19.27 1.98
CA ALA A 91 -25.60 -20.70 2.21
C ALA A 91 -25.51 -21.04 3.71
N LYS A 92 -24.70 -20.28 4.45
CA LYS A 92 -24.57 -20.43 5.89
C LYS A 92 -25.88 -20.17 6.65
N LYS A 93 -26.64 -19.12 6.27
CA LYS A 93 -27.94 -18.81 6.84
C LYS A 93 -29.00 -19.91 6.55
N GLU A 94 -28.81 -20.64 5.47
CA GLU A 94 -29.68 -21.77 5.08
C GLU A 94 -29.23 -23.12 5.67
N GLY A 95 -28.15 -23.15 6.45
CA GLY A 95 -27.61 -24.33 7.10
C GLY A 95 -26.71 -25.21 6.23
N PHE A 96 -26.25 -24.69 5.07
CA PHE A 96 -25.37 -25.41 4.14
C PHE A 96 -23.89 -25.06 4.40
N GLU A 97 -23.34 -25.44 5.56
CA GLU A 97 -21.98 -25.07 5.99
C GLU A 97 -20.90 -25.54 5.00
N GLN A 98 -21.01 -26.75 4.42
CA GLN A 98 -20.07 -27.25 3.43
C GLN A 98 -20.08 -26.37 2.16
N ILE A 99 -21.26 -26.01 1.67
CA ILE A 99 -21.42 -25.17 0.48
C ILE A 99 -20.84 -23.77 0.76
N ALA A 100 -21.11 -23.22 1.93
CA ALA A 100 -20.54 -21.93 2.35
C ALA A 100 -19.00 -21.97 2.39
N ALA A 101 -18.42 -23.03 2.93
CA ALA A 101 -16.97 -23.21 2.97
C ALA A 101 -16.36 -23.30 1.56
N LEU A 102 -17.00 -24.02 0.63
CA LEU A 102 -16.54 -24.11 -0.75
C LEU A 102 -16.62 -22.77 -1.49
N PHE A 103 -17.67 -21.98 -1.28
CA PHE A 103 -17.75 -20.61 -1.82
C PHE A 103 -16.61 -19.73 -1.29
N LEU A 104 -16.32 -19.76 0.02
CA LEU A 104 -15.23 -18.99 0.60
C LEU A 104 -13.86 -19.43 0.06
N GLN A 105 -13.63 -20.72 -0.08
CA GLN A 105 -12.40 -21.24 -0.68
C GLN A 105 -12.23 -20.76 -2.12
N THR A 106 -13.28 -20.83 -2.92
CA THR A 106 -13.26 -20.35 -4.29
C THR A 106 -13.03 -18.84 -4.33
N ALA A 107 -13.68 -18.05 -3.46
CA ALA A 107 -13.43 -16.61 -3.37
C ALA A 107 -11.97 -16.26 -3.09
N GLU A 108 -11.26 -17.05 -2.28
CA GLU A 108 -9.81 -16.87 -2.07
C GLU A 108 -8.98 -17.23 -3.31
N ASN A 109 -9.42 -18.23 -4.11
CA ASN A 109 -8.78 -18.55 -5.39
C ASN A 109 -8.94 -17.40 -6.39
N GLU A 110 -10.16 -16.84 -6.52
CA GLU A 110 -10.41 -15.71 -7.43
C GLU A 110 -9.64 -14.45 -7.04
N LYS A 111 -9.40 -14.22 -5.74
CA LYS A 111 -8.51 -13.16 -5.27
C LYS A 111 -7.08 -13.34 -5.81
N GLU A 112 -6.54 -14.56 -5.80
CA GLU A 112 -5.21 -14.81 -6.34
C GLU A 112 -5.18 -14.72 -7.88
N HIS A 113 -6.24 -15.15 -8.58
CA HIS A 113 -6.36 -14.95 -10.03
C HIS A 113 -6.37 -13.44 -10.38
N ALA A 114 -7.22 -12.65 -9.72
CA ALA A 114 -7.25 -11.20 -9.91
C ALA A 114 -5.87 -10.57 -9.68
N LYS A 115 -5.14 -11.00 -8.65
CA LYS A 115 -3.80 -10.53 -8.34
C LYS A 115 -2.77 -10.86 -9.44
N LEU A 116 -2.90 -12.02 -10.12
CA LEU A 116 -2.06 -12.34 -11.27
C LEU A 116 -2.20 -11.27 -12.36
N TRP A 117 -3.43 -10.98 -12.78
CA TRP A 117 -3.71 -10.02 -13.84
C TRP A 117 -3.32 -8.59 -13.43
N PHE A 118 -3.55 -8.22 -12.18
CA PHE A 118 -3.19 -6.91 -11.65
C PHE A 118 -1.68 -6.68 -11.60
N LYS A 119 -0.89 -7.74 -11.36
CA LYS A 119 0.58 -7.70 -11.45
C LYS A 119 1.06 -7.50 -12.88
N GLU A 120 0.47 -8.19 -13.87
CA GLU A 120 0.80 -8.01 -15.29
C GLU A 120 0.55 -6.56 -15.75
N LEU A 121 -0.46 -5.92 -15.19
CA LEU A 121 -0.78 -4.50 -15.41
C LEU A 121 0.12 -3.53 -14.63
N ASN A 122 1.14 -4.01 -13.92
CA ASN A 122 1.95 -3.20 -13.01
C ASN A 122 1.14 -2.47 -11.92
N GLY A 123 -0.02 -3.02 -11.54
CA GLY A 123 -0.96 -2.40 -10.61
C GLY A 123 -0.49 -2.36 -9.15
N ILE A 124 0.51 -3.18 -8.77
CA ILE A 124 1.06 -3.21 -7.41
C ILE A 124 2.42 -2.53 -7.39
N GLY A 125 2.51 -1.42 -6.66
CA GLY A 125 3.73 -0.66 -6.47
C GLY A 125 4.29 -0.72 -5.05
N SER A 126 5.16 0.23 -4.73
CA SER A 126 5.57 0.52 -3.36
C SER A 126 4.36 0.97 -2.53
N THR A 127 4.48 0.96 -1.21
CA THR A 127 3.40 1.44 -0.32
C THR A 127 2.97 2.87 -0.66
N ALA A 128 3.92 3.77 -0.95
CA ALA A 128 3.62 5.14 -1.32
C ALA A 128 2.85 5.23 -2.65
N GLU A 129 3.29 4.50 -3.68
CA GLU A 129 2.58 4.44 -4.97
C GLU A 129 1.18 3.84 -4.82
N ASN A 130 1.02 2.78 -4.03
CA ASN A 130 -0.28 2.16 -3.79
C ASN A 130 -1.23 3.09 -3.04
N LEU A 131 -0.73 3.85 -2.04
CA LEU A 131 -1.52 4.86 -1.33
C LEU A 131 -1.93 6.01 -2.25
N ALA A 132 -1.03 6.47 -3.12
CA ALA A 132 -1.35 7.49 -4.12
C ALA A 132 -2.41 7.01 -5.12
N ALA A 133 -2.28 5.77 -5.61
CA ALA A 133 -3.24 5.16 -6.53
C ALA A 133 -4.61 4.96 -5.87
N ALA A 134 -4.65 4.49 -4.61
CA ALA A 134 -5.88 4.35 -3.85
C ALA A 134 -6.55 5.72 -3.67
N ALA A 135 -5.82 6.74 -3.20
CA ALA A 135 -6.37 8.09 -3.04
C ALA A 135 -6.93 8.67 -4.35
N ALA A 136 -6.27 8.41 -5.49
CA ALA A 136 -6.76 8.85 -6.79
C ALA A 136 -8.03 8.11 -7.23
N GLY A 137 -8.14 6.82 -6.93
CA GLY A 137 -9.35 6.02 -7.19
C GLY A 137 -10.55 6.55 -6.38
N GLU A 138 -10.39 6.66 -5.06
CA GLU A 138 -11.44 7.19 -4.18
C GLU A 138 -11.85 8.62 -4.58
N ASN A 139 -10.88 9.47 -4.96
CA ASN A 139 -11.18 10.81 -5.46
C ASN A 139 -12.10 10.78 -6.69
N TYR A 140 -11.78 9.95 -7.70
CA TYR A 140 -12.63 9.78 -8.87
C TYR A 140 -14.02 9.26 -8.51
N GLU A 141 -14.10 8.31 -7.56
CA GLU A 141 -15.38 7.72 -7.16
C GLU A 141 -16.32 8.76 -6.56
N TRP A 142 -15.84 9.63 -5.67
CA TRP A 142 -16.73 10.59 -5.02
C TRP A 142 -16.94 11.88 -5.81
N THR A 143 -15.97 12.33 -6.64
CA THR A 143 -16.12 13.57 -7.41
C THR A 143 -16.94 13.38 -8.68
N ASP A 144 -16.77 12.24 -9.37
CA ASP A 144 -17.28 12.02 -10.72
C ASP A 144 -18.26 10.85 -10.79
N MET A 145 -17.82 9.64 -10.41
CA MET A 145 -18.55 8.41 -10.67
C MET A 145 -19.90 8.36 -9.94
N TYR A 146 -19.89 8.43 -8.62
CA TYR A 146 -21.11 8.31 -7.82
C TYR A 146 -22.05 9.48 -7.99
N GLU A 147 -21.56 10.72 -8.15
CA GLU A 147 -22.43 11.86 -8.42
C GLU A 147 -23.05 11.75 -9.82
N GLY A 148 -22.33 11.23 -10.82
CA GLY A 148 -22.88 10.91 -12.13
C GLY A 148 -23.99 9.86 -12.06
N PHE A 149 -23.76 8.80 -11.29
CA PHE A 149 -24.76 7.74 -11.07
C PHE A 149 -26.00 8.26 -10.33
N ALA A 150 -25.81 9.10 -9.32
CA ALA A 150 -26.91 9.69 -8.56
C ALA A 150 -27.82 10.55 -9.46
N ARG A 151 -27.22 11.41 -10.28
CA ARG A 151 -27.98 12.23 -11.25
C ARG A 151 -28.76 11.39 -12.25
N THR A 152 -28.16 10.33 -12.77
CA THR A 152 -28.85 9.38 -13.66
C THR A 152 -30.01 8.71 -12.95
N ALA A 153 -29.80 8.19 -11.73
CA ALA A 153 -30.86 7.55 -10.96
C ALA A 153 -32.03 8.48 -10.63
N GLU A 154 -31.77 9.77 -10.35
CA GLU A 154 -32.82 10.79 -10.19
C GLU A 154 -33.62 11.01 -11.47
N ALA A 155 -32.92 11.16 -12.60
CA ALA A 155 -33.55 11.37 -13.89
C ALA A 155 -34.43 10.17 -14.33
N GLU A 156 -34.05 8.95 -13.92
CA GLU A 156 -34.80 7.71 -14.19
C GLU A 156 -35.88 7.39 -13.14
N GLY A 157 -36.07 8.25 -12.12
CA GLY A 157 -37.11 8.08 -11.11
C GLY A 157 -36.73 7.20 -9.93
N PHE A 158 -35.44 7.03 -9.63
CA PHE A 158 -34.93 6.25 -8.50
C PHE A 158 -34.25 7.12 -7.42
N PRO A 159 -34.97 8.07 -6.78
CA PRO A 159 -34.34 9.03 -5.84
C PRO A 159 -33.72 8.37 -4.59
N GLU A 160 -34.28 7.26 -4.13
CA GLU A 160 -33.71 6.54 -2.99
C GLU A 160 -32.36 5.90 -3.33
N LEU A 161 -32.18 5.44 -4.57
CA LEU A 161 -30.89 4.92 -5.06
C LEU A 161 -29.89 6.06 -5.25
N ALA A 162 -30.33 7.20 -5.77
CA ALA A 162 -29.50 8.39 -5.87
C ALA A 162 -28.97 8.83 -4.50
N ALA A 163 -29.82 8.82 -3.47
CA ALA A 163 -29.39 9.12 -2.10
C ALA A 163 -28.34 8.12 -1.59
N LYS A 164 -28.45 6.84 -1.91
CA LYS A 164 -27.44 5.82 -1.57
C LYS A 164 -26.11 6.07 -2.28
N PHE A 165 -26.13 6.39 -3.58
CA PHE A 165 -24.91 6.73 -4.30
C PHE A 165 -24.19 7.94 -3.67
N ARG A 166 -24.89 8.99 -3.31
CA ARG A 166 -24.30 10.14 -2.60
C ARG A 166 -23.81 9.77 -1.20
N GLY A 167 -24.51 8.90 -0.51
CA GLY A 167 -24.11 8.37 0.79
C GLY A 167 -22.77 7.62 0.71
N VAL A 168 -22.59 6.77 -0.32
CA VAL A 168 -21.32 6.09 -0.57
C VAL A 168 -20.24 7.09 -0.98
N ALA A 169 -20.53 8.05 -1.89
CA ALA A 169 -19.58 9.10 -2.27
C ALA A 169 -18.99 9.84 -1.06
N ALA A 170 -19.82 10.13 -0.05
CA ALA A 170 -19.35 10.78 1.18
C ALA A 170 -18.38 9.88 1.98
N ILE A 171 -18.53 8.56 1.92
CA ILE A 171 -17.61 7.60 2.55
C ILE A 171 -16.29 7.56 1.78
N GLU A 172 -16.33 7.51 0.44
CA GLU A 172 -15.12 7.43 -0.39
C GLU A 172 -14.26 8.70 -0.25
N LYS A 173 -14.89 9.86 -0.01
CA LYS A 173 -14.15 11.08 0.36
C LYS A 173 -13.32 10.89 1.64
N HIS A 174 -13.87 10.24 2.67
CA HIS A 174 -13.11 9.94 3.89
C HIS A 174 -12.01 8.91 3.66
N HIS A 175 -12.21 7.96 2.74
CA HIS A 175 -11.17 7.02 2.34
C HIS A 175 -10.01 7.76 1.66
N GLU A 176 -10.29 8.67 0.72
CA GLU A 176 -9.27 9.51 0.09
C GLU A 176 -8.47 10.30 1.14
N GLU A 177 -9.15 11.03 2.03
CA GLU A 177 -8.52 11.81 3.09
C GLU A 177 -7.58 10.94 3.94
N ARG A 178 -8.01 9.73 4.28
CA ARG A 178 -7.22 8.75 5.02
C ARG A 178 -5.97 8.32 4.24
N TYR A 179 -6.12 7.94 2.97
CA TYR A 179 -4.99 7.49 2.16
C TYR A 179 -3.98 8.61 1.91
N ARG A 180 -4.43 9.85 1.72
CA ARG A 180 -3.53 11.01 1.61
C ARG A 180 -2.76 11.27 2.90
N ALA A 181 -3.41 11.18 4.06
CA ALA A 181 -2.74 11.32 5.35
C ALA A 181 -1.69 10.21 5.59
N LEU A 182 -2.00 8.96 5.21
CA LEU A 182 -1.06 7.85 5.29
C LEU A 182 0.11 8.01 4.31
N LEU A 183 -0.15 8.47 3.10
CA LEU A 183 0.89 8.79 2.11
C LEU A 183 1.84 9.85 2.65
N HIS A 184 1.30 10.94 3.19
CA HIS A 184 2.12 11.98 3.82
C HIS A 184 3.01 11.39 4.93
N ASN A 185 2.48 10.55 5.82
CA ASN A 185 3.25 9.92 6.87
C ASN A 185 4.41 9.06 6.32
N VAL A 186 4.18 8.34 5.22
CA VAL A 186 5.23 7.53 4.58
C VAL A 186 6.32 8.42 3.98
N GLU A 187 5.94 9.46 3.24
CA GLU A 187 6.86 10.37 2.57
C GLU A 187 7.67 11.22 3.57
N ALA A 188 7.02 11.71 4.62
CA ALA A 188 7.63 12.48 5.70
C ALA A 188 8.43 11.60 6.68
N LYS A 189 8.37 10.25 6.57
CA LYS A 189 8.94 9.28 7.53
C LYS A 189 8.33 9.41 8.93
N GLU A 190 7.08 9.75 9.01
CA GLU A 190 6.33 9.97 10.24
C GLU A 190 5.47 8.77 10.66
N VAL A 191 5.60 7.62 10.01
CA VAL A 191 4.82 6.41 10.38
C VAL A 191 5.14 5.98 11.82
N PHE A 192 6.42 5.96 12.19
CA PHE A 192 6.90 5.53 13.50
C PHE A 192 7.53 6.65 14.33
N ALA A 193 7.44 7.90 13.85
CA ALA A 193 7.90 9.09 14.55
C ALA A 193 6.91 10.23 14.34
N LYS A 194 6.75 11.09 15.35
CA LYS A 194 5.87 12.27 15.28
C LYS A 194 6.58 13.48 15.87
N SER A 195 6.17 14.67 15.46
CA SER A 195 6.66 15.93 16.05
C SER A 195 6.26 16.11 17.52
N GLU A 196 5.18 15.41 17.94
CA GLU A 196 4.65 15.45 19.30
C GLU A 196 4.76 14.10 19.98
N VAL A 197 4.72 14.12 21.32
CA VAL A 197 4.64 12.91 22.14
C VAL A 197 3.34 12.18 21.82
N LYS A 198 3.44 10.89 21.51
CA LYS A 198 2.32 9.99 21.27
C LYS A 198 2.41 8.77 22.18
N VAL A 199 1.29 8.11 22.35
CA VAL A 199 1.21 6.80 22.98
C VAL A 199 1.31 5.75 21.87
N TRP A 200 2.36 4.93 21.92
CA TRP A 200 2.59 3.85 20.96
C TRP A 200 2.22 2.51 21.57
N GLU A 201 1.57 1.66 20.81
CA GLU A 201 1.18 0.32 21.23
C GLU A 201 1.77 -0.73 20.31
N CYS A 202 2.35 -1.78 20.88
CA CYS A 202 2.80 -2.95 20.15
C CYS A 202 1.60 -3.83 19.80
N ARG A 203 1.26 -3.97 18.53
CA ARG A 203 0.12 -4.76 18.02
C ARG A 203 0.22 -6.26 18.34
N ASN A 204 1.41 -6.77 18.69
CA ASN A 204 1.58 -8.16 19.04
C ASN A 204 1.28 -8.46 20.52
N CYS A 205 1.75 -7.62 21.45
CA CYS A 205 1.65 -7.91 22.87
C CYS A 205 0.97 -6.84 23.73
N GLY A 206 0.53 -5.72 23.12
CA GLY A 206 -0.13 -4.62 23.83
C GLY A 206 0.81 -3.73 24.65
N HIS A 207 2.15 -3.91 24.56
CA HIS A 207 3.09 -3.06 25.28
C HIS A 207 2.97 -1.60 24.86
N ILE A 208 2.85 -0.71 25.87
CA ILE A 208 2.65 0.74 25.68
C ILE A 208 3.97 1.47 25.91
N VAL A 209 4.29 2.41 25.03
CA VAL A 209 5.42 3.34 25.15
C VAL A 209 4.94 4.75 24.87
N VAL A 210 5.41 5.73 25.65
CA VAL A 210 5.10 7.15 25.47
C VAL A 210 6.35 7.87 24.96
N GLY A 211 6.25 8.55 23.83
CA GLY A 211 7.39 9.27 23.24
C GLY A 211 7.07 9.81 21.85
N THR A 212 8.01 10.53 21.28
CA THR A 212 7.89 11.05 19.91
C THR A 212 8.16 9.99 18.83
N GLN A 213 8.71 8.82 19.24
CA GLN A 213 9.08 7.74 18.32
C GLN A 213 8.75 6.37 18.94
N ALA A 214 8.27 5.46 18.10
CA ALA A 214 8.13 4.06 18.47
C ALA A 214 9.50 3.38 18.60
N PRO A 215 9.71 2.47 19.57
CA PRO A 215 10.95 1.73 19.72
C PRO A 215 11.30 0.92 18.46
N GLU A 216 12.59 0.76 18.15
CA GLU A 216 13.04 -0.09 17.03
C GLU A 216 12.67 -1.56 17.25
N VAL A 217 12.66 -2.00 18.51
CA VAL A 217 12.30 -3.36 18.94
C VAL A 217 11.44 -3.25 20.21
N CYS A 218 10.37 -4.02 20.25
CA CYS A 218 9.53 -4.10 21.44
C CYS A 218 10.31 -4.76 22.60
N PRO A 219 10.48 -4.08 23.76
CA PRO A 219 11.26 -4.63 24.89
C PRO A 219 10.61 -5.82 25.58
N VAL A 220 9.33 -6.10 25.29
CA VAL A 220 8.58 -7.20 25.92
C VAL A 220 8.58 -8.46 25.05
N CYS A 221 8.29 -8.31 23.73
CA CYS A 221 8.08 -9.46 22.85
C CYS A 221 9.06 -9.53 21.68
N ASN A 222 10.06 -8.65 21.61
CA ASN A 222 11.11 -8.56 20.58
C ASN A 222 10.61 -8.42 19.14
N HIS A 223 9.36 -8.01 18.93
CA HIS A 223 8.88 -7.68 17.58
C HIS A 223 9.46 -6.35 17.12
N PRO A 224 9.76 -6.20 15.81
CA PRO A 224 10.35 -4.98 15.27
C PRO A 224 9.37 -3.79 15.31
N GLN A 225 9.90 -2.58 15.13
CA GLN A 225 9.16 -1.31 15.11
C GLN A 225 7.91 -1.35 14.22
N ALA A 226 7.92 -2.13 13.15
CA ALA A 226 6.77 -2.34 12.25
C ALA A 226 5.49 -2.84 12.96
N TYR A 227 5.61 -3.37 14.16
CA TYR A 227 4.46 -3.80 14.98
C TYR A 227 3.88 -2.70 15.86
N PHE A 228 4.49 -1.51 15.90
CA PHE A 228 3.93 -0.40 16.68
C PHE A 228 2.96 0.43 15.85
N GLU A 229 1.91 0.88 16.51
CA GLU A 229 0.98 1.90 16.02
C GLU A 229 0.70 2.93 17.12
N ILE A 230 0.13 4.09 16.73
CA ILE A 230 -0.40 5.02 17.71
C ILE A 230 -1.61 4.38 18.38
N ASN A 231 -1.59 4.30 19.71
CA ASN A 231 -2.68 3.73 20.50
C ASN A 231 -3.99 4.47 20.21
N LYS A 232 -5.05 3.72 19.95
CA LYS A 232 -6.40 4.23 19.68
C LYS A 232 -7.26 4.07 20.93
N GLN A 233 -7.66 5.18 21.50
CA GLN A 233 -8.65 5.23 22.57
C GLN A 233 -9.94 5.82 22.01
N ASN A 234 -10.87 4.96 21.59
CA ASN A 234 -12.14 5.34 20.98
C ASN A 234 -13.36 4.74 21.72
N TYR A 235 -13.19 4.44 23.00
CA TYR A 235 -14.23 3.92 23.92
C TYR A 235 -14.48 4.89 25.05
#